data_b27362672c6971025b27b829c4d2f528
#
_entry.id   b27362672c6971025b27b829c4d2f528
#
_cell.length_a   1.000
_cell.length_b   1.000
_cell.length_c   1.000
_cell.angle_alpha   90.00
_cell.angle_beta   90.00
_cell.angle_gamma   90.00
#
_symmetry.space_group_name_H-M   'P 1'
#
loop_
_entity.id
_entity.type
_entity.pdbx_description
1 polymer ?
#
loop_
_entity_poly.entity_id
_entity_poly.type
_entity_poly.pdbx_seq_one_letter_code
_entity_poly.pdbx_strand_id
1 'polypeptide(L)'
;ENQTEYLSLSHYMPTASMQRGIQKLLRVFHYQLIYKNEHAYINHYKTKHHNVPLWIMVQVLTIGQLSFLSIMTKHRNVCAHGERFFNYATKDSITDTVIHRKLRILQKNGRYQKGKNDIFSEVIILKYLLDEEDFRRFYYELKYCLKYHAPGERILALMGFSKNWTAIIRLKC
;
A
#
# COMPACT_ATOMS: atom_id res chain seq x y z
N GLU A 1 22.64 6.11 -1.78
CA GLU A 1 21.72 7.02 -1.06
C GLU A 1 22.01 6.96 0.44
N ASN A 2 22.13 8.12 1.05
CA ASN A 2 22.41 8.25 2.47
C ASN A 2 21.11 8.10 3.28
N GLN A 3 21.20 7.50 4.47
CA GLN A 3 20.04 7.33 5.38
C GLN A 3 19.30 8.65 5.64
N THR A 4 20.03 9.76 5.79
CA THR A 4 19.45 11.08 5.98
C THR A 4 18.64 11.57 4.78
N GLU A 5 18.98 11.15 3.57
CA GLU A 5 18.28 11.53 2.35
C GLU A 5 16.93 10.84 2.23
N TYR A 6 16.89 9.50 2.32
CA TYR A 6 15.62 8.78 2.18
C TYR A 6 14.69 8.89 3.39
N LEU A 7 15.20 9.32 4.55
CA LEU A 7 14.39 9.61 5.73
C LEU A 7 13.95 11.08 5.81
N SER A 8 14.46 11.95 4.96
CA SER A 8 14.10 13.37 4.93
C SER A 8 12.80 13.61 4.17
N LEU A 9 11.84 14.27 4.82
CA LEU A 9 10.60 14.70 4.16
C LEU A 9 10.83 15.72 3.05
N SER A 10 11.88 16.51 3.13
CA SER A 10 12.23 17.52 2.12
C SER A 10 12.63 16.91 0.77
N HIS A 11 13.03 15.63 0.78
CA HIS A 11 13.35 14.88 -0.44
C HIS A 11 12.10 14.48 -1.24
N TYR A 12 10.95 14.44 -0.60
CA TYR A 12 9.68 14.05 -1.21
C TYR A 12 8.82 15.30 -1.42
N MET A 13 8.53 15.65 -2.66
CA MET A 13 7.77 16.85 -3.04
C MET A 13 6.35 16.84 -2.42
N PRO A 14 5.91 17.95 -1.84
CA PRO A 14 4.88 17.91 -0.84
C PRO A 14 3.60 18.65 -1.19
N THR A 15 2.52 17.94 -1.36
CA THR A 15 1.25 18.45 -0.80
C THR A 15 1.17 18.03 0.68
N ALA A 16 0.56 18.84 1.56
CA ALA A 16 0.44 18.53 2.99
C ALA A 16 -0.19 17.15 3.27
N SER A 17 -1.02 16.65 2.35
CA SER A 17 -1.63 15.32 2.40
C SER A 17 -0.63 14.20 2.11
N MET A 18 0.23 14.36 1.09
CA MET A 18 1.27 13.38 0.76
C MET A 18 2.33 13.29 1.87
N GLN A 19 2.64 14.40 2.54
CA GLN A 19 3.60 14.41 3.66
C GLN A 19 3.17 13.47 4.79
N ARG A 20 1.89 13.43 5.14
CA ARG A 20 1.38 12.54 6.21
C ARG A 20 1.54 11.07 5.86
N GLY A 21 1.25 10.67 4.63
CA GLY A 21 1.45 9.30 4.16
C GLY A 21 2.92 8.88 4.16
N ILE A 22 3.79 9.77 3.65
CA ILE A 22 5.26 9.57 3.65
C ILE A 22 5.79 9.51 5.08
N GLN A 23 5.33 10.39 5.98
CA GLN A 23 5.70 10.34 7.39
C GLN A 23 5.35 8.99 8.04
N LYS A 24 4.20 8.42 7.69
CA LYS A 24 3.79 7.11 8.22
C LYS A 24 4.75 5.99 7.75
N LEU A 25 5.13 6.01 6.47
CA LEU A 25 6.13 5.08 5.93
C LEU A 25 7.51 5.30 6.58
N LEU A 26 7.94 6.56 6.71
CA LEU A 26 9.20 6.90 7.37
C LEU A 26 9.21 6.50 8.84
N ARG A 27 8.07 6.59 9.55
CA ARG A 27 7.96 6.06 10.93
C ARG A 27 8.18 4.56 11.00
N VAL A 28 7.70 3.79 10.01
CA VAL A 28 7.96 2.35 9.93
C VAL A 28 9.46 2.11 9.78
N PHE A 29 10.14 2.84 8.89
CA PHE A 29 11.59 2.74 8.73
C PHE A 29 12.34 3.16 10.00
N HIS A 30 11.98 4.29 10.59
CA HIS A 30 12.57 4.73 11.86
C HIS A 30 12.37 3.70 12.98
N TYR A 31 11.17 3.14 13.10
CA TYR A 31 10.90 2.11 14.11
C TYR A 31 11.78 0.88 13.92
N GLN A 32 11.90 0.39 12.68
CA GLN A 32 12.76 -0.74 12.36
C GLN A 32 14.25 -0.44 12.65
N LEU A 33 14.70 0.78 12.34
CA LEU A 33 16.08 1.20 12.58
C LEU A 33 16.41 1.38 14.06
N ILE A 34 15.48 1.90 14.86
CA ILE A 34 15.75 2.31 16.24
C ILE A 34 15.44 1.20 17.24
N TYR A 35 14.27 0.55 17.09
CA TYR A 35 13.73 -0.34 18.12
C TYR A 35 13.91 -1.83 17.81
N LYS A 36 13.97 -2.24 16.56
CA LYS A 36 14.25 -3.64 16.18
C LYS A 36 15.74 -3.85 15.88
N ASN A 37 16.58 -3.73 16.90
CA ASN A 37 18.02 -3.99 16.79
C ASN A 37 18.39 -5.50 16.62
N GLU A 38 17.43 -6.35 16.28
CA GLU A 38 17.64 -7.80 16.22
C GLU A 38 18.45 -8.25 14.98
N HIS A 39 18.58 -7.38 13.99
CA HIS A 39 19.29 -7.72 12.76
C HIS A 39 20.77 -7.34 12.82
N ALA A 40 21.64 -8.32 12.97
CA ALA A 40 23.10 -8.12 13.07
C ALA A 40 23.68 -7.26 11.94
N TYR A 41 23.14 -7.37 10.72
CA TYR A 41 23.60 -6.59 9.57
C TYR A 41 23.20 -5.10 9.67
N ILE A 42 22.04 -4.75 10.26
CA ILE A 42 21.69 -3.32 10.52
C ILE A 42 22.65 -2.73 11.54
N ASN A 43 22.92 -3.46 12.63
CA ASN A 43 23.88 -3.03 13.64
C ASN A 43 25.28 -2.88 13.06
N HIS A 44 25.72 -3.79 12.21
CA HIS A 44 26.99 -3.68 11.51
C HIS A 44 27.08 -2.38 10.69
N TYR A 45 26.07 -2.07 9.88
CA TYR A 45 26.06 -0.84 9.07
C TYR A 45 25.98 0.44 9.93
N LYS A 46 25.19 0.41 11.02
CA LYS A 46 25.13 1.55 11.97
C LYS A 46 26.46 1.81 12.65
N THR A 47 27.09 0.77 13.17
CA THR A 47 28.32 0.91 13.98
C THR A 47 29.54 1.19 13.12
N LYS A 48 29.66 0.52 11.98
CA LYS A 48 30.85 0.60 11.13
C LYS A 48 30.81 1.72 10.11
N HIS A 49 29.63 2.02 9.57
CA HIS A 49 29.48 3.00 8.48
C HIS A 49 28.65 4.21 8.88
N HIS A 50 28.10 4.26 10.08
CA HIS A 50 27.20 5.30 10.58
C HIS A 50 26.06 5.65 9.61
N ASN A 51 25.71 4.72 8.72
CA ASN A 51 24.69 4.85 7.70
C ASN A 51 24.14 3.49 7.33
N VAL A 52 22.81 3.38 7.22
CA VAL A 52 22.13 2.18 6.75
C VAL A 52 21.57 2.45 5.36
N PRO A 53 22.14 1.85 4.29
CA PRO A 53 21.64 2.03 2.93
C PRO A 53 20.20 1.53 2.77
N LEU A 54 19.44 2.13 1.85
CA LEU A 54 18.03 1.77 1.60
C LEU A 54 17.86 0.29 1.24
N TRP A 55 18.78 -0.31 0.51
CA TRP A 55 18.71 -1.72 0.13
C TRP A 55 18.87 -2.68 1.32
N ILE A 56 19.60 -2.27 2.38
CA ILE A 56 19.63 -2.98 3.67
C ILE A 56 18.31 -2.78 4.40
N MET A 57 17.79 -1.56 4.40
CA MET A 57 16.55 -1.22 5.07
C MET A 57 15.34 -1.99 4.52
N VAL A 58 15.30 -2.20 3.21
CA VAL A 58 14.24 -2.98 2.54
C VAL A 58 14.21 -4.43 3.02
N GLN A 59 15.34 -5.01 3.42
CA GLN A 59 15.41 -6.40 3.89
C GLN A 59 14.72 -6.62 5.26
N VAL A 60 14.52 -5.57 6.04
CA VAL A 60 13.80 -5.66 7.32
C VAL A 60 12.30 -5.42 7.22
N LEU A 61 11.83 -5.03 6.05
CA LEU A 61 10.40 -4.94 5.80
C LEU A 61 9.77 -6.33 5.83
N THR A 62 8.60 -6.43 6.41
CA THR A 62 7.83 -7.68 6.34
C THR A 62 7.44 -7.99 4.90
N ILE A 63 7.22 -9.26 4.60
CA ILE A 63 6.74 -9.72 3.28
C ILE A 63 5.45 -8.96 2.89
N GLY A 64 4.57 -8.67 3.86
CA GLY A 64 3.37 -7.89 3.63
C GLY A 64 3.66 -6.45 3.18
N GLN A 65 4.60 -5.77 3.82
CA GLN A 65 5.03 -4.42 3.45
C GLN A 65 5.70 -4.40 2.06
N LEU A 66 6.55 -5.38 1.78
CA LEU A 66 7.19 -5.53 0.46
C LEU A 66 6.16 -5.79 -0.65
N SER A 67 5.17 -6.65 -0.40
CA SER A 67 4.11 -6.93 -1.38
C SER A 67 3.26 -5.68 -1.66
N PHE A 68 3.00 -4.85 -0.65
CA PHE A 68 2.28 -3.59 -0.83
C PHE A 68 3.05 -2.64 -1.76
N LEU A 69 4.34 -2.41 -1.49
CA LEU A 69 5.20 -1.54 -2.30
C LEU A 69 5.32 -2.05 -3.74
N SER A 70 5.48 -3.38 -3.93
CA SER A 70 5.55 -4.00 -5.26
C SER A 70 4.29 -3.73 -6.07
N ILE A 71 3.12 -3.93 -5.49
CA ILE A 71 1.83 -3.73 -6.18
C ILE A 71 1.59 -2.26 -6.51
N MET A 72 1.81 -1.37 -5.54
CA MET A 72 1.69 0.08 -5.78
C MET A 72 2.58 0.56 -6.92
N THR A 73 3.83 0.10 -6.97
CA THR A 73 4.77 0.44 -8.05
C THR A 73 4.26 -0.02 -9.41
N LYS A 74 3.72 -1.25 -9.50
CA LYS A 74 3.19 -1.80 -10.75
C LYS A 74 1.94 -1.06 -11.22
N HIS A 75 1.00 -0.77 -10.32
CA HIS A 75 -0.19 0.00 -10.62
C HIS A 75 0.18 1.42 -11.08
N ARG A 76 1.10 2.08 -10.39
CA ARG A 76 1.60 3.41 -10.80
C ARG A 76 2.21 3.38 -12.20
N ASN A 77 2.98 2.34 -12.52
CA ASN A 77 3.60 2.23 -13.84
C ASN A 77 2.56 2.08 -14.96
N VAL A 78 1.53 1.26 -14.75
CA VAL A 78 0.42 1.12 -15.70
C VAL A 78 -0.27 2.47 -15.95
N CYS A 79 -0.55 3.23 -14.89
CA CYS A 79 -1.12 4.57 -15.02
C CYS A 79 -0.17 5.54 -15.74
N ALA A 80 1.13 5.52 -15.43
CA ALA A 80 2.13 6.41 -16.04
C ALA A 80 2.34 6.15 -17.53
N HIS A 81 2.18 4.90 -17.97
CA HIS A 81 2.30 4.51 -19.38
C HIS A 81 0.98 4.61 -20.16
N GLY A 82 -0.09 5.07 -19.52
CA GLY A 82 -1.41 5.21 -20.17
C GLY A 82 -2.04 3.86 -20.57
N GLU A 83 -1.62 2.78 -19.94
CA GLU A 83 -2.17 1.44 -20.21
C GLU A 83 -3.56 1.27 -19.61
N ARG A 84 -4.26 0.23 -20.06
CA ARG A 84 -5.60 -0.09 -19.56
C ARG A 84 -5.55 -0.53 -18.10
N PHE A 85 -6.01 0.34 -17.21
CA PHE A 85 -5.91 0.13 -15.76
C PHE A 85 -7.08 -0.68 -15.17
N PHE A 86 -8.31 -0.48 -15.63
CA PHE A 86 -9.52 -0.97 -14.95
C PHE A 86 -9.62 -2.51 -14.80
N ASN A 87 -8.97 -3.28 -15.64
CA ASN A 87 -8.91 -4.74 -15.54
C ASN A 87 -7.48 -5.27 -15.36
N TYR A 88 -6.57 -4.40 -14.98
CA TYR A 88 -5.19 -4.79 -14.73
C TYR A 88 -5.09 -5.59 -13.42
N ALA A 89 -4.34 -6.68 -13.48
CA ALA A 89 -3.98 -7.49 -12.32
C ALA A 89 -2.48 -7.77 -12.33
N THR A 90 -1.83 -7.59 -11.19
CA THR A 90 -0.41 -7.89 -11.04
C THR A 90 -0.18 -9.40 -10.93
N LYS A 91 1.03 -9.86 -11.27
CA LYS A 91 1.42 -11.27 -11.03
C LYS A 91 1.57 -11.56 -9.53
N ASP A 92 2.06 -10.58 -8.77
CA ASP A 92 2.19 -10.68 -7.32
C ASP A 92 0.85 -10.36 -6.65
N SER A 93 0.67 -10.89 -5.45
CA SER A 93 -0.53 -10.66 -4.64
C SER A 93 -0.14 -10.14 -3.26
N ILE A 94 -0.96 -9.25 -2.69
CA ILE A 94 -0.80 -8.88 -1.28
C ILE A 94 -1.12 -10.08 -0.38
N THR A 95 -0.52 -10.09 0.80
CA THR A 95 -0.87 -11.05 1.85
C THR A 95 -2.34 -10.91 2.26
N ASP A 96 -2.92 -11.95 2.82
CA ASP A 96 -4.27 -11.90 3.36
C ASP A 96 -4.34 -10.92 4.52
N THR A 97 -5.32 -10.02 4.48
CA THR A 97 -5.48 -8.98 5.49
C THR A 97 -6.79 -9.15 6.25
N VAL A 98 -6.90 -8.48 7.40
CA VAL A 98 -8.13 -8.41 8.18
C VAL A 98 -9.30 -7.83 7.37
N ILE A 99 -9.00 -6.94 6.41
CA ILE A 99 -10.00 -6.32 5.54
C ILE A 99 -10.69 -7.37 4.66
N HIS A 100 -9.95 -8.30 4.06
CA HIS A 100 -10.53 -9.38 3.27
C HIS A 100 -11.59 -10.15 4.04
N ARG A 101 -11.27 -10.50 5.29
CA ARG A 101 -12.19 -11.22 6.19
C ARG A 101 -13.40 -10.37 6.58
N LYS A 102 -13.16 -9.11 7.00
CA LYS A 102 -14.25 -8.21 7.45
C LYS A 102 -15.20 -7.84 6.31
N LEU A 103 -14.72 -7.72 5.08
CA LEU A 103 -15.55 -7.50 3.89
C LEU A 103 -16.18 -8.79 3.35
N ARG A 104 -15.93 -9.95 3.97
CA ARG A 104 -16.45 -11.25 3.55
C ARG A 104 -16.19 -11.52 2.06
N ILE A 105 -14.96 -11.21 1.61
CA ILE A 105 -14.57 -11.48 0.22
C ILE A 105 -14.58 -12.99 -0.01
N LEU A 106 -15.15 -13.41 -1.14
CA LEU A 106 -15.27 -14.82 -1.49
C LEU A 106 -13.90 -15.49 -1.55
N GLN A 107 -13.82 -16.67 -0.97
CA GLN A 107 -12.69 -17.58 -1.07
C GLN A 107 -12.99 -18.76 -1.98
N LYS A 108 -11.99 -19.17 -2.74
CA LYS A 108 -12.01 -20.44 -3.48
C LYS A 108 -10.72 -21.18 -3.14
N ASN A 109 -10.84 -22.43 -2.71
CA ASN A 109 -9.69 -23.24 -2.26
C ASN A 109 -8.83 -22.52 -1.20
N GLY A 110 -9.47 -21.88 -0.22
CA GLY A 110 -8.78 -21.15 0.86
C GLY A 110 -8.11 -19.83 0.46
N ARG A 111 -8.29 -19.36 -0.78
CA ARG A 111 -7.68 -18.11 -1.29
C ARG A 111 -8.75 -17.09 -1.64
N TYR A 112 -8.55 -15.86 -1.20
CA TYR A 112 -9.42 -14.75 -1.59
C TYR A 112 -9.32 -14.49 -3.10
N GLN A 113 -10.47 -14.28 -3.73
CA GLN A 113 -10.59 -14.12 -5.19
C GLN A 113 -10.46 -12.68 -5.67
N LYS A 114 -10.55 -11.72 -4.74
CA LYS A 114 -10.52 -10.28 -5.03
C LYS A 114 -9.73 -9.54 -3.97
N GLY A 115 -9.25 -8.34 -4.31
CA GLY A 115 -8.47 -7.51 -3.41
C GLY A 115 -7.05 -8.06 -3.17
N LYS A 116 -6.54 -8.89 -4.09
CA LYS A 116 -5.22 -9.52 -3.95
C LYS A 116 -4.17 -8.91 -4.86
N ASN A 117 -4.50 -8.71 -6.11
CA ASN A 117 -3.60 -8.26 -7.16
C ASN A 117 -4.30 -7.38 -8.20
N ASP A 118 -5.53 -7.03 -7.94
CA ASP A 118 -6.42 -6.18 -8.71
C ASP A 118 -6.43 -4.74 -8.16
N ILE A 119 -7.19 -3.85 -8.78
CA ILE A 119 -7.30 -2.45 -8.34
C ILE A 119 -7.82 -2.34 -6.90
N PHE A 120 -8.71 -3.25 -6.49
CA PHE A 120 -9.21 -3.22 -5.11
C PHE A 120 -8.11 -3.53 -4.09
N SER A 121 -7.07 -4.27 -4.47
CA SER A 121 -5.89 -4.46 -3.62
C SER A 121 -5.19 -3.13 -3.31
N GLU A 122 -5.15 -2.19 -4.27
CA GLU A 122 -4.62 -0.84 -4.04
C GLU A 122 -5.43 -0.07 -2.99
N VAL A 123 -6.77 -0.18 -3.05
CA VAL A 123 -7.65 0.45 -2.05
C VAL A 123 -7.40 -0.12 -0.65
N ILE A 124 -7.16 -1.43 -0.56
CA ILE A 124 -6.80 -2.09 0.70
C ILE A 124 -5.45 -1.58 1.20
N ILE A 125 -4.45 -1.50 0.33
CA ILE A 125 -3.11 -0.99 0.66
C ILE A 125 -3.20 0.44 1.20
N LEU A 126 -3.92 1.32 0.49
CA LEU A 126 -4.11 2.71 0.90
C LEU A 126 -4.83 2.83 2.25
N LYS A 127 -5.75 1.91 2.58
CA LYS A 127 -6.38 1.88 3.91
C LYS A 127 -5.38 1.62 5.03
N TYR A 128 -4.31 0.87 4.77
CA TYR A 128 -3.23 0.63 5.74
C TYR A 128 -2.21 1.77 5.79
N LEU A 129 -1.96 2.45 4.68
CA LEU A 129 -0.90 3.45 4.57
C LEU A 129 -1.37 4.86 4.92
N LEU A 130 -2.59 5.23 4.55
CA LEU A 130 -3.13 6.57 4.82
C LEU A 130 -3.65 6.68 6.25
N ASP A 131 -3.67 7.89 6.78
CA ASP A 131 -4.43 8.16 7.99
C ASP A 131 -5.94 8.14 7.70
N GLU A 132 -6.76 8.20 8.76
CA GLU A 132 -8.21 8.04 8.63
C GLU A 132 -8.85 9.17 7.81
N GLU A 133 -8.34 10.40 7.94
CA GLU A 133 -8.85 11.57 7.23
C GLU A 133 -8.51 11.51 5.74
N ASP A 134 -7.26 11.22 5.41
CA ASP A 134 -6.79 11.11 4.02
C ASP A 134 -7.44 9.92 3.32
N PHE A 135 -7.59 8.78 4.01
CA PHE A 135 -8.32 7.65 3.44
C PHE A 135 -9.79 7.99 3.20
N ARG A 136 -10.43 8.73 4.09
CA ARG A 136 -11.82 9.16 3.93
C ARG A 136 -11.99 10.06 2.71
N ARG A 137 -11.08 11.03 2.50
CA ARG A 137 -11.07 11.88 1.31
C ARG A 137 -10.91 11.05 0.05
N PHE A 138 -9.88 10.21 -0.02
CA PHE A 138 -9.66 9.28 -1.13
C PHE A 138 -10.89 8.41 -1.42
N TYR A 139 -11.51 7.85 -0.38
CA TYR A 139 -12.68 6.99 -0.54
C TYR A 139 -13.86 7.72 -1.19
N TYR A 140 -14.15 8.96 -0.80
CA TYR A 140 -15.26 9.71 -1.40
C TYR A 140 -14.97 10.11 -2.83
N GLU A 141 -13.75 10.51 -3.16
CA GLU A 141 -13.32 10.77 -4.53
C GLU A 141 -13.44 9.50 -5.40
N LEU A 142 -12.91 8.38 -4.92
CA LEU A 142 -13.03 7.08 -5.59
C LEU A 142 -14.50 6.70 -5.82
N LYS A 143 -15.33 6.82 -4.78
CA LYS A 143 -16.75 6.50 -4.87
C LYS A 143 -17.47 7.38 -5.90
N TYR A 144 -17.14 8.66 -5.94
CA TYR A 144 -17.66 9.58 -6.94
C TYR A 144 -17.23 9.16 -8.35
N CYS A 145 -15.94 8.94 -8.56
CA CYS A 145 -15.41 8.48 -9.86
C CYS A 145 -16.07 7.18 -10.33
N LEU A 146 -16.18 6.19 -9.45
CA LEU A 146 -16.80 4.91 -9.79
C LEU A 146 -18.28 5.04 -10.15
N LYS A 147 -19.00 5.94 -9.50
CA LYS A 147 -20.41 6.18 -9.78
C LYS A 147 -20.63 6.76 -11.18
N TYR A 148 -19.78 7.70 -11.59
CA TYR A 148 -20.00 8.47 -12.84
C TYR A 148 -19.22 7.93 -14.04
N HIS A 149 -18.07 7.28 -13.83
CA HIS A 149 -17.17 6.84 -14.91
C HIS A 149 -17.08 5.32 -15.07
N ALA A 150 -17.50 4.55 -14.06
CA ALA A 150 -17.54 3.09 -14.11
C ALA A 150 -18.91 2.55 -13.69
N PRO A 151 -20.01 3.00 -14.33
CA PRO A 151 -21.35 2.58 -13.93
C PRO A 151 -21.55 1.10 -14.23
N GLY A 152 -21.81 0.33 -13.19
CA GLY A 152 -22.23 -1.06 -13.32
C GLY A 152 -21.40 -2.04 -12.50
N GLU A 153 -22.11 -3.01 -11.93
CA GLU A 153 -21.51 -4.05 -11.07
C GLU A 153 -20.45 -4.90 -11.82
N ARG A 154 -20.61 -5.08 -13.14
CA ARG A 154 -19.69 -5.86 -13.96
C ARG A 154 -18.30 -5.22 -14.01
N ILE A 155 -18.24 -3.89 -14.20
CA ILE A 155 -16.96 -3.16 -14.25
C ILE A 155 -16.30 -3.19 -12.87
N LEU A 156 -17.05 -2.91 -11.79
CA LEU A 156 -16.53 -3.02 -10.45
C LEU A 156 -16.01 -4.43 -10.13
N ALA A 157 -16.71 -5.46 -10.60
CA ALA A 157 -16.27 -6.83 -10.45
C ALA A 157 -14.95 -7.13 -11.17
N LEU A 158 -14.73 -6.56 -12.36
CA LEU A 158 -13.47 -6.67 -13.12
C LEU A 158 -12.33 -5.94 -12.42
N MET A 159 -12.62 -4.80 -11.77
CA MET A 159 -11.68 -4.03 -10.97
C MET A 159 -11.36 -4.69 -9.60
N GLY A 160 -11.97 -5.84 -9.28
CA GLY A 160 -11.74 -6.57 -8.03
C GLY A 160 -12.62 -6.13 -6.87
N PHE A 161 -13.55 -5.20 -7.05
CA PHE A 161 -14.43 -4.74 -5.98
C PHE A 161 -15.43 -5.84 -5.57
N SER A 162 -15.55 -6.09 -4.28
CA SER A 162 -16.58 -6.96 -3.72
C SER A 162 -17.89 -6.20 -3.57
N LYS A 163 -19.03 -6.91 -3.44
CA LYS A 163 -20.34 -6.24 -3.23
C LYS A 163 -20.35 -5.32 -2.01
N ASN A 164 -19.60 -5.68 -0.97
CA ASN A 164 -19.55 -4.96 0.31
C ASN A 164 -18.35 -4.00 0.41
N TRP A 165 -17.68 -3.66 -0.70
CA TRP A 165 -16.46 -2.86 -0.67
C TRP A 165 -16.61 -1.51 0.05
N THR A 166 -17.79 -0.89 -0.03
CA THR A 166 -18.07 0.40 0.60
C THR A 166 -17.96 0.37 2.13
N ALA A 167 -18.08 -0.81 2.74
CA ALA A 167 -17.91 -0.95 4.19
C ALA A 167 -16.46 -0.71 4.65
N ILE A 168 -15.47 -0.70 3.74
CA ILE A 168 -14.05 -0.48 4.05
C ILE A 168 -13.81 0.84 4.81
N ILE A 169 -14.62 1.87 4.57
CA ILE A 169 -14.48 3.17 5.24
C ILE A 169 -14.63 3.07 6.77
N ARG A 170 -15.46 2.13 7.23
CA ARG A 170 -15.75 1.93 8.67
C ARG A 170 -14.78 0.98 9.35
N LEU A 171 -13.93 0.31 8.60
CA LEU A 171 -13.00 -0.66 9.16
C LEU A 171 -11.80 0.04 9.80
N LYS A 172 -11.44 -0.40 11.00
CA LYS A 172 -10.18 -0.03 11.66
C LYS A 172 -9.12 -1.09 11.31
N CYS A 173 -7.94 -0.62 10.91
CA CYS A 173 -6.75 -1.44 10.59
C CYS A 173 -5.72 -1.32 11.71
#